data_fda0c2b7de8dc251b4eaea2e5196cf3c
#
_entry.id   fda0c2b7de8dc251b4eaea2e5196cf3c
#
_cell.length_a   1.000
_cell.length_b   1.000
_cell.length_c   1.000
_cell.angle_alpha   90.00
_cell.angle_beta   90.00
_cell.angle_gamma   90.00
#
_symmetry.space_group_name_H-M   'P 1'
#
loop_
_entity.id
_entity.type
_entity.pdbx_description
1 polymer ?
#
loop_
_entity_poly.entity_id
_entity_poly.type
_entity_poly.pdbx_seq_one_letter_code
_entity_poly.pdbx_strand_id
1 'polypeptide(L)'
;MPDTIESIVDSFPHPTLTPIEGIPTFATICQLQLELNSNASSVHSNLGDGQLGLLYLTVSQATYNELSNVPFVPPVNPGPVPSIRGGATAREAADERINHAEEKRLFNEYIATDKALKSQIIQAVDDLYIKALKHRITGYANVSTRDILNHLYAAYGKMTPQDLQQLDEDMKHPYDPILPIENLFDQIEHAKDLAQAANAPYAEAQLLNTAYNLVFQSSVFPETCREWRKLPNDQKTWLHFKSMFTEAHQDF
;
A
#
# COMPACT_ATOMS: atom_id res chain seq x y z
N MET A 1 4.05 -28.50 -6.66
CA MET A 1 3.37 -28.14 -7.92
C MET A 1 3.64 -26.68 -8.12
N PRO A 2 3.80 -26.15 -9.34
CA PRO A 2 3.82 -24.70 -9.48
C PRO A 2 2.48 -24.17 -8.99
N ASP A 3 2.50 -23.19 -8.09
CA ASP A 3 1.29 -22.56 -7.58
C ASP A 3 0.52 -21.94 -8.75
N THR A 4 -0.77 -22.23 -8.82
CA THR A 4 -1.64 -21.58 -9.79
C THR A 4 -1.82 -20.12 -9.37
N ILE A 5 -2.16 -19.24 -10.31
CA ILE A 5 -2.44 -17.82 -9.99
C ILE A 5 -3.54 -17.73 -8.91
N GLU A 6 -4.53 -18.60 -8.98
CA GLU A 6 -5.62 -18.69 -8.00
C GLU A 6 -5.09 -19.02 -6.59
N SER A 7 -4.19 -20.01 -6.46
CA SER A 7 -3.61 -20.37 -5.16
C SER A 7 -2.75 -19.26 -4.55
N ILE A 8 -2.10 -18.44 -5.40
CA ILE A 8 -1.34 -17.28 -4.95
C ILE A 8 -2.31 -16.19 -4.44
N VAL A 9 -3.36 -15.89 -5.21
CA VAL A 9 -4.39 -14.91 -4.83
C VAL A 9 -5.07 -15.30 -3.52
N ASP A 10 -5.44 -16.57 -3.36
CA ASP A 10 -6.08 -17.06 -2.14
C ASP A 10 -5.17 -16.97 -0.88
N SER A 11 -3.86 -16.92 -1.07
CA SER A 11 -2.90 -16.76 0.01
C SER A 11 -2.66 -15.30 0.43
N PHE A 12 -3.16 -14.33 -0.33
CA PHE A 12 -2.97 -12.91 -0.03
C PHE A 12 -3.79 -12.44 1.17
N PRO A 13 -3.31 -11.45 1.95
CA PRO A 13 -4.11 -10.77 2.99
C PRO A 13 -5.42 -10.19 2.45
N HIS A 14 -5.40 -9.70 1.21
CA HIS A 14 -6.57 -9.21 0.49
C HIS A 14 -6.81 -10.06 -0.78
N PRO A 15 -7.44 -11.24 -0.68
CA PRO A 15 -7.70 -12.09 -1.83
C PRO A 15 -8.61 -11.42 -2.86
N THR A 16 -9.52 -10.57 -2.38
CA THR A 16 -10.36 -9.69 -3.19
C THR A 16 -10.05 -8.26 -2.81
N LEU A 17 -9.69 -7.42 -3.80
CA LEU A 17 -9.48 -6.00 -3.59
C LEU A 17 -10.82 -5.27 -3.51
N THR A 18 -10.84 -4.14 -2.82
CA THR A 18 -11.97 -3.23 -2.79
C THR A 18 -12.27 -2.71 -4.20
N PRO A 19 -13.45 -2.97 -4.79
CA PRO A 19 -13.78 -2.51 -6.13
C PRO A 19 -13.83 -0.99 -6.21
N ILE A 20 -13.30 -0.44 -7.30
CA ILE A 20 -13.46 0.98 -7.61
C ILE A 20 -14.78 1.17 -8.34
N GLU A 21 -15.78 1.73 -7.64
CA GLU A 21 -17.07 2.03 -8.21
C GLU A 21 -17.04 3.39 -8.92
N GLY A 22 -17.41 3.41 -10.21
CA GLY A 22 -17.42 4.63 -11.03
C GLY A 22 -16.01 5.12 -11.41
N ILE A 23 -15.84 6.43 -11.52
CA ILE A 23 -14.57 7.04 -11.94
C ILE A 23 -13.53 6.89 -10.83
N PRO A 24 -12.31 6.36 -11.12
CA PRO A 24 -11.25 6.31 -10.14
C PRO A 24 -10.91 7.71 -9.59
N THR A 25 -10.71 7.81 -8.30
CA THR A 25 -10.25 9.02 -7.62
C THR A 25 -8.89 8.78 -6.98
N PHE A 26 -8.20 9.84 -6.57
CA PHE A 26 -6.95 9.70 -5.84
C PHE A 26 -7.09 8.78 -4.62
N ALA A 27 -8.14 8.97 -3.81
CA ALA A 27 -8.40 8.16 -2.61
C ALA A 27 -8.63 6.67 -2.94
N THR A 28 -9.45 6.36 -3.96
CA THR A 28 -9.71 4.97 -4.35
C THR A 28 -8.47 4.29 -4.94
N ILE A 29 -7.61 5.03 -5.64
CA ILE A 29 -6.34 4.50 -6.16
C ILE A 29 -5.34 4.26 -5.01
N CYS A 30 -5.27 5.15 -4.02
CA CYS A 30 -4.44 4.95 -2.82
C CYS A 30 -4.88 3.71 -2.05
N GLN A 31 -6.19 3.50 -1.83
CA GLN A 31 -6.71 2.31 -1.17
C GLN A 31 -6.35 1.03 -1.95
N LEU A 32 -6.57 1.03 -3.26
CA LEU A 32 -6.18 -0.08 -4.14
C LEU A 32 -4.68 -0.40 -4.00
N GLN A 33 -3.83 0.62 -4.00
CA GLN A 33 -2.38 0.45 -3.86
C GLN A 33 -1.98 -0.08 -2.48
N LEU A 34 -2.62 0.36 -1.40
CA LEU A 34 -2.36 -0.15 -0.05
C LEU A 34 -2.66 -1.65 0.06
N GLU A 35 -3.79 -2.10 -0.47
CA GLU A 35 -4.16 -3.52 -0.51
C GLU A 35 -3.18 -4.34 -1.36
N LEU A 36 -2.79 -3.82 -2.53
CA LEU A 36 -1.78 -4.45 -3.39
C LEU A 36 -0.39 -4.50 -2.73
N ASN A 37 0.01 -3.45 -2.01
CA ASN A 37 1.25 -3.42 -1.26
C ASN A 37 1.26 -4.49 -0.15
N SER A 38 0.15 -4.62 0.57
CA SER A 38 -0.04 -5.67 1.57
C SER A 38 0.09 -7.06 0.96
N ASN A 39 -0.57 -7.31 -0.17
CA ASN A 39 -0.49 -8.58 -0.89
C ASN A 39 0.94 -8.87 -1.39
N ALA A 40 1.59 -7.91 -2.03
CA ALA A 40 2.93 -8.07 -2.58
C ALA A 40 3.98 -8.31 -1.48
N SER A 41 3.88 -7.60 -0.36
CA SER A 41 4.82 -7.77 0.77
C SER A 41 4.59 -9.04 1.56
N SER A 42 3.40 -9.66 1.49
CA SER A 42 3.11 -10.94 2.15
C SER A 42 3.80 -12.14 1.48
N VAL A 43 4.21 -12.01 0.22
CA VAL A 43 4.90 -13.09 -0.51
C VAL A 43 6.34 -13.21 -0.01
N HIS A 44 6.68 -14.35 0.57
CA HIS A 44 8.04 -14.57 1.04
C HIS A 44 9.03 -14.58 -0.12
N SER A 45 10.06 -13.73 -0.04
CA SER A 45 11.10 -13.65 -1.05
C SER A 45 12.45 -13.31 -0.41
N ASN A 46 13.53 -13.86 -0.97
CA ASN A 46 14.91 -13.54 -0.60
C ASN A 46 15.49 -12.38 -1.44
N LEU A 47 14.68 -11.76 -2.31
CA LEU A 47 15.09 -10.62 -3.11
C LEU A 47 15.12 -9.35 -2.26
N GLY A 48 16.04 -8.44 -2.58
CA GLY A 48 16.28 -7.27 -1.74
C GLY A 48 16.88 -7.66 -0.38
N ASP A 49 16.34 -7.13 0.72
CA ASP A 49 16.72 -7.49 2.09
C ASP A 49 15.93 -8.70 2.65
N GLY A 50 14.99 -9.23 1.87
CA GLY A 50 14.14 -10.35 2.27
C GLY A 50 13.00 -10.00 3.23
N GLN A 51 12.85 -8.75 3.67
CA GLN A 51 11.83 -8.34 4.64
C GLN A 51 10.55 -7.80 3.99
N LEU A 52 10.67 -7.20 2.81
CA LEU A 52 9.58 -6.53 2.12
C LEU A 52 8.89 -7.42 1.05
N GLY A 53 9.16 -8.71 1.04
CA GLY A 53 8.59 -9.64 0.07
C GLY A 53 8.81 -9.18 -1.37
N LEU A 54 7.75 -9.13 -2.16
CA LEU A 54 7.76 -8.63 -3.54
C LEU A 54 7.12 -7.23 -3.68
N LEU A 55 7.18 -6.40 -2.63
CA LEU A 55 6.63 -5.03 -2.62
C LEU A 55 7.08 -4.19 -3.83
N TYR A 56 8.27 -4.45 -4.34
CA TYR A 56 8.78 -3.80 -5.56
C TYR A 56 7.83 -3.89 -6.77
N LEU A 57 6.93 -4.86 -6.82
CA LEU A 57 5.94 -4.99 -7.91
C LEU A 57 4.91 -3.85 -7.94
N THR A 58 4.68 -3.20 -6.80
CA THR A 58 3.62 -2.19 -6.63
C THR A 58 4.13 -0.78 -6.36
N VAL A 59 5.39 -0.63 -5.92
CA VAL A 59 5.99 0.67 -5.61
C VAL A 59 7.13 1.01 -6.57
N SER A 60 7.50 2.31 -6.64
CA SER A 60 8.66 2.74 -7.42
C SER A 60 9.98 2.26 -6.80
N GLN A 61 11.06 2.23 -7.61
CA GLN A 61 12.40 1.94 -7.09
C GLN A 61 12.82 2.96 -6.01
N ALA A 62 12.46 4.23 -6.18
CA ALA A 62 12.76 5.27 -5.22
C ALA A 62 12.08 4.98 -3.87
N THR A 63 10.79 4.71 -3.88
CA THR A 63 10.00 4.36 -2.69
C THR A 63 10.52 3.07 -2.02
N TYR A 64 10.88 2.06 -2.82
CA TYR A 64 11.45 0.84 -2.26
C TYR A 64 12.78 1.11 -1.53
N ASN A 65 13.65 1.96 -2.11
CA ASN A 65 14.94 2.32 -1.52
C ASN A 65 14.82 3.18 -0.25
N GLU A 66 13.69 3.84 -0.02
CA GLU A 66 13.39 4.54 1.25
C GLU A 66 13.05 3.55 2.38
N LEU A 67 12.51 2.38 2.02
CA LEU A 67 12.06 1.35 2.97
C LEU A 67 13.12 0.26 3.22
N SER A 68 14.08 0.08 2.32
CA SER A 68 15.11 -0.96 2.38
C SER A 68 16.50 -0.41 2.11
N ASN A 69 17.48 -0.86 2.90
CA ASN A 69 18.89 -0.54 2.68
C ASN A 69 19.51 -1.33 1.51
N VAL A 70 18.82 -2.37 1.03
CA VAL A 70 19.26 -3.20 -0.09
C VAL A 70 18.35 -2.93 -1.29
N PRO A 71 18.88 -2.43 -2.42
CA PRO A 71 18.06 -2.17 -3.60
C PRO A 71 17.47 -3.48 -4.15
N PHE A 72 16.22 -3.43 -4.57
CA PHE A 72 15.59 -4.56 -5.24
C PHE A 72 16.11 -4.70 -6.68
N VAL A 73 16.58 -5.90 -7.01
CA VAL A 73 16.99 -6.25 -8.37
C VAL A 73 15.99 -7.26 -8.92
N PRO A 74 15.17 -6.89 -9.92
CA PRO A 74 14.23 -7.82 -10.53
C PRO A 74 14.96 -9.05 -11.12
N PRO A 75 14.49 -10.27 -10.85
CA PRO A 75 15.08 -11.46 -11.42
C PRO A 75 14.88 -11.50 -12.93
N VAL A 76 15.92 -11.95 -13.64
CA VAL A 76 15.91 -12.10 -15.09
C VAL A 76 15.67 -13.57 -15.44
N ASN A 77 14.96 -13.83 -16.55
CA ASN A 77 14.77 -15.19 -17.02
C ASN A 77 16.13 -15.83 -17.35
N PRO A 78 16.56 -16.88 -16.63
CA PRO A 78 17.87 -17.50 -16.87
C PRO A 78 17.95 -18.32 -18.19
N GLY A 79 16.82 -18.45 -18.89
CA GLY A 79 16.76 -19.19 -20.14
C GLY A 79 16.79 -20.73 -19.95
N PRO A 80 17.27 -21.47 -20.97
CA PRO A 80 17.43 -22.93 -20.89
C PRO A 80 18.58 -23.31 -19.95
N VAL A 81 18.54 -24.52 -19.43
CA VAL A 81 19.64 -25.06 -18.60
C VAL A 81 20.96 -24.94 -19.36
N PRO A 82 22.00 -24.31 -18.76
CA PRO A 82 23.28 -24.13 -19.43
C PRO A 82 23.92 -25.47 -19.79
N SER A 83 24.55 -25.53 -20.96
CA SER A 83 25.35 -26.69 -21.35
C SER A 83 26.63 -26.70 -20.49
N ILE A 84 26.88 -27.82 -19.80
CA ILE A 84 28.06 -27.99 -18.97
C ILE A 84 29.32 -27.85 -19.81
N ARG A 85 30.23 -26.99 -19.33
CA ARG A 85 31.53 -26.77 -20.02
C ARG A 85 32.34 -28.09 -20.06
N GLY A 86 32.92 -28.42 -21.20
CA GLY A 86 33.82 -29.58 -21.32
C GLY A 86 34.96 -29.48 -20.32
N GLY A 87 35.11 -30.50 -19.46
CA GLY A 87 36.12 -30.53 -18.39
C GLY A 87 35.66 -30.09 -17.01
N ALA A 88 34.41 -29.67 -16.86
CA ALA A 88 33.86 -29.39 -15.54
C ALA A 88 33.74 -30.66 -14.67
N THR A 89 34.03 -30.55 -13.39
CA THR A 89 33.83 -31.63 -12.41
C THR A 89 32.35 -31.90 -12.19
N ALA A 90 32.01 -33.11 -11.73
CA ALA A 90 30.62 -33.46 -11.41
C ALA A 90 30.01 -32.52 -10.36
N ARG A 91 30.83 -31.98 -9.44
CA ARG A 91 30.39 -31.01 -8.42
C ARG A 91 30.06 -29.64 -9.04
N GLU A 92 30.95 -29.09 -9.87
CA GLU A 92 30.70 -27.83 -10.57
C GLU A 92 29.43 -27.89 -11.43
N ALA A 93 29.26 -29.02 -12.15
CA ALA A 93 28.05 -29.26 -12.92
C ALA A 93 26.76 -29.35 -12.07
N ALA A 94 26.85 -29.90 -10.87
CA ALA A 94 25.71 -29.94 -9.94
C ALA A 94 25.40 -28.57 -9.38
N ASP A 95 26.42 -27.81 -8.95
CA ASP A 95 26.26 -26.47 -8.40
C ASP A 95 25.66 -25.50 -9.46
N GLU A 96 26.10 -25.57 -10.72
CA GLU A 96 25.54 -24.75 -11.80
C GLU A 96 24.06 -25.07 -12.07
N ARG A 97 23.68 -26.35 -12.01
CA ARG A 97 22.25 -26.73 -12.15
C ARG A 97 21.39 -26.25 -10.99
N ILE A 98 21.92 -26.32 -9.75
CA ILE A 98 21.21 -25.84 -8.57
C ILE A 98 21.02 -24.34 -8.66
N ASN A 99 22.05 -23.58 -8.99
CA ASN A 99 21.98 -22.13 -9.15
C ASN A 99 20.96 -21.72 -10.24
N HIS A 100 21.04 -22.37 -11.42
CA HIS A 100 20.07 -22.13 -12.50
C HIS A 100 18.62 -22.46 -12.07
N ALA A 101 18.42 -23.55 -11.35
CA ALA A 101 17.09 -23.92 -10.85
C ALA A 101 16.55 -22.89 -9.85
N GLU A 102 17.40 -22.34 -8.97
CA GLU A 102 17.03 -21.31 -8.01
C GLU A 102 16.73 -19.97 -8.72
N GLU A 103 17.56 -19.52 -9.66
CA GLU A 103 17.30 -18.33 -10.48
C GLU A 103 15.96 -18.44 -11.23
N LYS A 104 15.69 -19.62 -11.78
CA LYS A 104 14.43 -19.90 -12.47
C LYS A 104 13.23 -19.89 -11.52
N ARG A 105 13.40 -20.42 -10.31
CA ARG A 105 12.36 -20.40 -9.26
C ARG A 105 12.01 -18.95 -8.89
N LEU A 106 13.02 -18.12 -8.58
CA LEU A 106 12.85 -16.71 -8.22
C LEU A 106 12.18 -15.92 -9.36
N PHE A 107 12.62 -16.13 -10.59
CA PHE A 107 11.99 -15.49 -11.75
C PHE A 107 10.52 -15.89 -11.91
N ASN A 108 10.21 -17.18 -11.80
CA ASN A 108 8.84 -17.68 -11.94
C ASN A 108 7.93 -17.16 -10.83
N GLU A 109 8.41 -17.11 -9.58
CA GLU A 109 7.69 -16.58 -8.44
C GLU A 109 7.37 -15.09 -8.62
N TYR A 110 8.37 -14.30 -9.03
CA TYR A 110 8.20 -12.88 -9.33
C TYR A 110 7.14 -12.62 -10.42
N ILE A 111 7.22 -13.35 -11.52
CA ILE A 111 6.27 -13.21 -12.63
C ILE A 111 4.87 -13.73 -12.27
N ALA A 112 4.78 -14.82 -11.50
CA ALA A 112 3.49 -15.36 -11.06
C ALA A 112 2.79 -14.38 -10.10
N THR A 113 3.53 -13.77 -9.20
CA THR A 113 2.99 -12.77 -8.27
C THR A 113 2.55 -11.51 -9.02
N ASP A 114 3.34 -10.98 -9.97
CA ASP A 114 2.90 -9.84 -10.79
C ASP A 114 1.60 -10.14 -11.55
N LYS A 115 1.48 -11.36 -12.12
CA LYS A 115 0.24 -11.78 -12.79
C LYS A 115 -0.95 -11.89 -11.83
N ALA A 116 -0.72 -12.38 -10.61
CA ALA A 116 -1.76 -12.50 -9.59
C ALA A 116 -2.28 -11.11 -9.17
N LEU A 117 -1.38 -10.20 -8.80
CA LEU A 117 -1.72 -8.81 -8.46
C LEU A 117 -2.42 -8.09 -9.62
N LYS A 118 -1.91 -8.23 -10.84
CA LYS A 118 -2.55 -7.68 -12.04
C LYS A 118 -3.96 -8.23 -12.25
N SER A 119 -4.17 -9.52 -12.04
CA SER A 119 -5.49 -10.14 -12.15
C SER A 119 -6.48 -9.51 -11.16
N GLN A 120 -6.04 -9.23 -9.94
CA GLN A 120 -6.86 -8.56 -8.92
C GLN A 120 -7.23 -7.13 -9.35
N ILE A 121 -6.29 -6.34 -9.90
CA ILE A 121 -6.61 -4.98 -10.40
C ILE A 121 -7.65 -5.04 -11.51
N ILE A 122 -7.49 -5.96 -12.47
CA ILE A 122 -8.44 -6.11 -13.60
C ILE A 122 -9.84 -6.48 -13.11
N GLN A 123 -9.97 -7.13 -11.96
CA GLN A 123 -11.27 -7.45 -11.34
C GLN A 123 -11.84 -6.27 -10.53
N ALA A 124 -10.97 -5.47 -9.90
CA ALA A 124 -11.37 -4.36 -9.03
C ALA A 124 -11.63 -3.04 -9.78
N VAL A 125 -11.09 -2.89 -10.99
CA VAL A 125 -11.17 -1.66 -11.81
C VAL A 125 -11.87 -1.97 -13.12
N ASP A 126 -12.87 -1.17 -13.49
CA ASP A 126 -13.55 -1.31 -14.79
C ASP A 126 -12.55 -1.15 -15.96
N ASP A 127 -12.65 -2.06 -16.96
CA ASP A 127 -11.80 -2.06 -18.16
C ASP A 127 -11.79 -0.70 -18.88
N LEU A 128 -12.85 0.08 -18.74
CA LEU A 128 -12.96 1.43 -19.30
C LEU A 128 -11.79 2.34 -18.88
N TYR A 129 -11.33 2.23 -17.64
CA TYR A 129 -10.30 3.11 -17.07
C TYR A 129 -8.87 2.64 -17.32
N ILE A 130 -8.68 1.37 -17.70
CA ILE A 130 -7.36 0.77 -17.95
C ILE A 130 -7.16 0.30 -19.40
N LYS A 131 -8.20 0.36 -20.23
CA LYS A 131 -8.18 -0.11 -21.63
C LYS A 131 -7.10 0.55 -22.50
N ALA A 132 -6.63 1.74 -22.14
CA ALA A 132 -5.56 2.44 -22.86
C ALA A 132 -4.23 1.65 -22.85
N LEU A 133 -4.03 0.77 -21.85
CA LEU A 133 -2.86 -0.11 -21.72
C LEU A 133 -3.04 -1.43 -22.47
N LYS A 134 -4.25 -1.71 -22.94
CA LYS A 134 -4.61 -3.01 -23.54
C LYS A 134 -4.06 -3.13 -24.97
N HIS A 135 -3.13 -4.03 -25.15
CA HIS A 135 -2.62 -4.33 -26.49
C HIS A 135 -3.66 -5.12 -27.31
N ARG A 136 -3.82 -4.76 -28.59
CA ARG A 136 -4.89 -5.33 -29.46
C ARG A 136 -4.86 -6.87 -29.57
N ILE A 137 -3.69 -7.49 -29.49
CA ILE A 137 -3.53 -8.94 -29.66
C ILE A 137 -3.33 -9.65 -28.32
N THR A 138 -2.47 -9.10 -27.45
CA THR A 138 -2.06 -9.77 -26.20
C THR A 138 -2.84 -9.29 -24.96
N GLY A 139 -3.77 -8.35 -25.13
CA GLY A 139 -4.49 -7.77 -23.98
C GLY A 139 -3.52 -7.14 -22.98
N TYR A 140 -3.63 -7.50 -21.71
CA TYR A 140 -2.76 -7.01 -20.64
C TYR A 140 -1.53 -7.92 -20.37
N ALA A 141 -1.22 -8.89 -21.24
CA ALA A 141 -0.17 -9.87 -20.98
C ALA A 141 1.21 -9.24 -20.70
N ASN A 142 1.56 -8.16 -21.42
CA ASN A 142 2.85 -7.48 -21.32
C ASN A 142 2.80 -6.20 -20.46
N VAL A 143 1.70 -5.97 -19.75
CA VAL A 143 1.52 -4.84 -18.83
C VAL A 143 1.80 -5.34 -17.42
N SER A 144 2.66 -4.67 -16.67
CA SER A 144 2.92 -4.98 -15.26
C SER A 144 1.85 -4.38 -14.34
N THR A 145 1.78 -4.89 -13.12
CA THR A 145 0.96 -4.30 -12.04
C THR A 145 1.28 -2.81 -11.86
N ARG A 146 2.57 -2.47 -11.86
CA ARG A 146 3.05 -1.08 -11.70
C ARG A 146 2.63 -0.18 -12.87
N ASP A 147 2.63 -0.69 -14.11
CA ASP A 147 2.19 0.09 -15.26
C ASP A 147 0.72 0.49 -15.13
N ILE A 148 -0.12 -0.41 -14.62
CA ILE A 148 -1.54 -0.10 -14.39
C ILE A 148 -1.68 0.95 -13.28
N LEU A 149 -0.99 0.81 -12.15
CA LEU A 149 -1.00 1.79 -11.08
C LEU A 149 -0.53 3.17 -11.57
N ASN A 150 0.59 3.22 -12.28
CA ASN A 150 1.12 4.46 -12.86
C ASN A 150 0.12 5.13 -13.81
N HIS A 151 -0.57 4.34 -14.63
CA HIS A 151 -1.61 4.84 -15.52
C HIS A 151 -2.78 5.42 -14.74
N LEU A 152 -3.28 4.72 -13.71
CA LEU A 152 -4.37 5.21 -12.88
C LEU A 152 -4.01 6.52 -12.18
N TYR A 153 -2.82 6.62 -11.59
CA TYR A 153 -2.34 7.87 -10.99
C TYR A 153 -2.18 9.00 -12.01
N ALA A 154 -1.64 8.72 -13.18
CA ALA A 154 -1.43 9.73 -14.22
C ALA A 154 -2.75 10.27 -14.78
N ALA A 155 -3.75 9.39 -14.97
CA ALA A 155 -5.02 9.74 -15.57
C ALA A 155 -6.04 10.29 -14.57
N TYR A 156 -6.09 9.74 -13.35
CA TYR A 156 -7.15 9.97 -12.36
C TYR A 156 -6.64 10.38 -10.98
N GLY A 157 -5.34 10.28 -10.71
CA GLY A 157 -4.74 10.53 -9.40
C GLY A 157 -4.49 12.01 -9.08
N LYS A 158 -5.07 12.95 -9.80
CA LYS A 158 -4.95 14.37 -9.48
C LYS A 158 -6.06 14.77 -8.52
N MET A 159 -5.69 15.12 -7.31
CA MET A 159 -6.63 15.76 -6.38
C MET A 159 -7.01 17.14 -6.88
N THR A 160 -8.31 17.35 -7.03
CA THR A 160 -8.88 18.65 -7.32
C THR A 160 -9.08 19.46 -6.03
N PRO A 161 -9.25 20.80 -6.10
CA PRO A 161 -9.63 21.59 -4.92
C PRO A 161 -10.92 21.09 -4.25
N GLN A 162 -11.84 20.51 -5.03
CA GLN A 162 -13.08 19.93 -4.53
C GLN A 162 -12.83 18.64 -3.75
N ASP A 163 -11.90 17.78 -4.21
CA ASP A 163 -11.52 16.57 -3.48
C ASP A 163 -10.85 16.92 -2.14
N LEU A 164 -10.01 17.97 -2.11
CA LEU A 164 -9.41 18.47 -0.87
C LEU A 164 -10.46 19.05 0.09
N GLN A 165 -11.47 19.73 -0.44
CA GLN A 165 -12.58 20.21 0.38
C GLN A 165 -13.38 19.05 0.96
N GLN A 166 -13.69 18.03 0.17
CA GLN A 166 -14.38 16.84 0.64
C GLN A 166 -13.57 16.12 1.73
N LEU A 167 -12.26 15.98 1.51
CA LEU A 167 -11.35 15.38 2.51
C LEU A 167 -11.34 16.16 3.84
N ASP A 168 -11.38 17.51 3.77
CA ASP A 168 -11.47 18.37 4.95
C ASP A 168 -12.83 18.24 5.65
N GLU A 169 -13.92 18.05 4.90
CA GLU A 169 -15.27 17.77 5.45
C GLU A 169 -15.32 16.38 6.10
N ASP A 170 -14.78 15.36 5.46
CA ASP A 170 -14.69 13.98 5.99
C ASP A 170 -13.86 13.93 7.28
N MET A 171 -12.73 14.66 7.33
CA MET A 171 -11.89 14.80 8.52
C MET A 171 -12.66 15.43 9.70
N LYS A 172 -13.67 16.24 9.43
CA LYS A 172 -14.51 16.93 10.44
C LYS A 172 -15.80 16.20 10.78
N HIS A 173 -15.97 14.97 10.27
CA HIS A 173 -17.15 14.17 10.61
C HIS A 173 -17.24 13.98 12.14
N PRO A 174 -18.42 14.18 12.76
CA PRO A 174 -18.58 14.07 14.20
C PRO A 174 -18.10 12.72 14.76
N TYR A 175 -17.38 12.77 15.86
CA TYR A 175 -16.99 11.58 16.60
C TYR A 175 -18.21 10.94 17.28
N ASP A 176 -18.39 9.62 17.07
CA ASP A 176 -19.41 8.82 17.77
C ASP A 176 -18.79 8.20 19.03
N PRO A 177 -19.22 8.61 20.24
CA PRO A 177 -18.67 8.10 21.50
C PRO A 177 -18.92 6.61 21.78
N ILE A 178 -19.82 5.97 21.03
CA ILE A 178 -20.09 4.52 21.16
C ILE A 178 -18.96 3.71 20.52
N LEU A 179 -18.25 4.31 19.56
CA LEU A 179 -17.11 3.68 18.89
C LEU A 179 -15.81 3.92 19.66
N PRO A 180 -14.81 3.02 19.51
CA PRO A 180 -13.48 3.25 20.05
C PRO A 180 -12.92 4.60 19.60
N ILE A 181 -12.16 5.27 20.47
CA ILE A 181 -11.54 6.57 20.16
C ILE A 181 -10.55 6.48 18.99
N GLU A 182 -10.02 5.30 18.74
CA GLU A 182 -9.15 4.98 17.61
C GLU A 182 -9.79 5.31 16.27
N ASN A 183 -11.12 5.17 16.14
CA ASN A 183 -11.83 5.55 14.90
C ASN A 183 -11.70 7.05 14.59
N LEU A 184 -11.66 7.91 15.61
CA LEU A 184 -11.36 9.33 15.43
C LEU A 184 -9.92 9.54 15.00
N PHE A 185 -8.98 8.81 15.59
CA PHE A 185 -7.56 8.92 15.21
C PHE A 185 -7.35 8.47 13.78
N ASP A 186 -7.94 7.34 13.39
CA ASP A 186 -7.88 6.82 12.03
C ASP A 186 -8.48 7.79 11.01
N GLN A 187 -9.60 8.43 11.35
CA GLN A 187 -10.23 9.47 10.51
C GLN A 187 -9.26 10.64 10.24
N ILE A 188 -8.60 11.14 11.28
CA ILE A 188 -7.65 12.25 11.18
C ILE A 188 -6.37 11.83 10.44
N GLU A 189 -5.82 10.66 10.78
CA GLU A 189 -4.59 10.13 10.16
C GLU A 189 -4.81 9.80 8.68
N HIS A 190 -5.96 9.22 8.33
CA HIS A 190 -6.33 8.96 6.94
C HIS A 190 -6.38 10.25 6.11
N ALA A 191 -7.04 11.29 6.63
CA ALA A 191 -7.07 12.59 5.95
C ALA A 191 -5.68 13.21 5.80
N LYS A 192 -4.85 13.13 6.85
CA LYS A 192 -3.46 13.59 6.85
C LYS A 192 -2.65 12.89 5.76
N ASP A 193 -2.73 11.56 5.68
CA ASP A 193 -1.94 10.75 4.76
C ASP A 193 -2.34 11.00 3.30
N LEU A 194 -3.64 11.09 3.02
CA LEU A 194 -4.14 11.45 1.68
C LEU A 194 -3.72 12.85 1.26
N ALA A 195 -3.82 13.84 2.14
CA ALA A 195 -3.41 15.20 1.86
C ALA A 195 -1.89 15.30 1.63
N GLN A 196 -1.09 14.57 2.41
CA GLN A 196 0.36 14.49 2.24
C GLN A 196 0.72 13.84 0.89
N ALA A 197 0.09 12.74 0.54
CA ALA A 197 0.32 12.05 -0.75
C ALA A 197 -0.09 12.93 -1.94
N ALA A 198 -1.07 13.83 -1.76
CA ALA A 198 -1.49 14.82 -2.76
C ALA A 198 -0.61 16.09 -2.80
N ASN A 199 0.49 16.16 -2.05
CA ASN A 199 1.33 17.36 -1.87
C ASN A 199 0.59 18.59 -1.30
N ALA A 200 -0.44 18.36 -0.49
CA ALA A 200 -1.22 19.40 0.19
C ALA A 200 -1.31 19.10 1.71
N PRO A 201 -0.18 18.92 2.43
CA PRO A 201 -0.17 18.43 3.80
C PRO A 201 -0.86 19.41 4.76
N TYR A 202 -1.63 18.88 5.69
CA TYR A 202 -2.15 19.64 6.82
C TYR A 202 -1.03 19.98 7.81
N ALA A 203 -1.11 21.17 8.41
CA ALA A 203 -0.26 21.50 9.55
C ALA A 203 -0.69 20.68 10.79
N GLU A 204 0.27 20.22 11.61
CA GLU A 204 -0.03 19.45 12.82
C GLU A 204 -1.00 20.18 13.76
N ALA A 205 -0.83 21.49 13.90
CA ALA A 205 -1.75 22.32 14.69
C ALA A 205 -3.21 22.30 14.16
N GLN A 206 -3.40 22.17 12.85
CA GLN A 206 -4.74 22.06 12.26
C GLN A 206 -5.37 20.70 12.60
N LEU A 207 -4.61 19.61 12.48
CA LEU A 207 -5.05 18.27 12.84
C LEU A 207 -5.45 18.18 14.32
N LEU A 208 -4.58 18.69 15.20
CA LEU A 208 -4.83 18.75 16.65
C LEU A 208 -6.09 19.56 17.01
N ASN A 209 -6.26 20.72 16.37
CA ASN A 209 -7.44 21.54 16.61
C ASN A 209 -8.72 20.85 16.13
N THR A 210 -8.68 20.18 14.99
CA THR A 210 -9.84 19.44 14.48
C THR A 210 -10.19 18.28 15.42
N ALA A 211 -9.21 17.43 15.76
CA ALA A 211 -9.41 16.32 16.68
C ALA A 211 -9.96 16.79 18.06
N TYR A 212 -9.34 17.84 18.62
CA TYR A 212 -9.78 18.41 19.88
C TYR A 212 -11.24 18.93 19.80
N ASN A 213 -11.60 19.62 18.73
CA ASN A 213 -12.96 20.14 18.54
C ASN A 213 -13.99 19.01 18.45
N LEU A 214 -13.69 17.92 17.77
CA LEU A 214 -14.57 16.76 17.64
C LEU A 214 -14.78 16.07 18.99
N VAL A 215 -13.71 15.86 19.77
CA VAL A 215 -13.81 15.31 21.12
C VAL A 215 -14.55 16.27 22.06
N PHE A 216 -14.26 17.55 21.99
CA PHE A 216 -14.94 18.55 22.82
C PHE A 216 -16.44 18.64 22.54
N GLN A 217 -16.84 18.56 21.28
CA GLN A 217 -18.26 18.57 20.87
C GLN A 217 -19.00 17.32 21.33
N SER A 218 -18.34 16.17 21.44
CA SER A 218 -18.95 14.95 21.96
C SER A 218 -19.34 15.04 23.43
N SER A 219 -18.72 15.96 24.18
CA SER A 219 -18.94 16.18 25.61
C SER A 219 -18.63 14.97 26.52
N VAL A 220 -17.96 13.95 26.01
CA VAL A 220 -17.69 12.69 26.73
C VAL A 220 -16.50 12.81 27.68
N PHE A 221 -15.49 13.59 27.34
CA PHE A 221 -14.23 13.72 28.09
C PHE A 221 -14.00 15.15 28.64
N PRO A 222 -14.91 15.72 29.47
CA PRO A 222 -14.82 17.12 29.87
C PRO A 222 -13.56 17.45 30.69
N GLU A 223 -13.11 16.55 31.56
CA GLU A 223 -11.93 16.75 32.39
C GLU A 223 -10.65 16.68 31.55
N THR A 224 -10.54 15.66 30.69
CA THR A 224 -9.40 15.50 29.78
C THR A 224 -9.28 16.68 28.82
N CYS A 225 -10.41 17.19 28.30
CA CYS A 225 -10.42 18.41 27.49
C CYS A 225 -9.95 19.64 28.26
N ARG A 226 -10.28 19.74 29.59
CA ARG A 226 -9.82 20.82 30.46
C ARG A 226 -8.30 20.73 30.68
N GLU A 227 -7.78 19.55 30.90
CA GLU A 227 -6.36 19.31 31.10
C GLU A 227 -5.57 19.58 29.82
N TRP A 228 -6.03 19.08 28.68
CA TRP A 228 -5.42 19.37 27.37
C TRP A 228 -5.26 20.86 27.10
N ARG A 229 -6.28 21.68 27.43
CA ARG A 229 -6.21 23.13 27.25
C ARG A 229 -5.11 23.79 28.07
N LYS A 230 -4.82 23.26 29.26
CA LYS A 230 -3.79 23.81 30.16
C LYS A 230 -2.38 23.46 29.76
N LEU A 231 -2.20 22.47 28.90
CA LEU A 231 -0.87 22.06 28.45
C LEU A 231 -0.16 23.19 27.69
N PRO A 232 1.16 23.34 27.88
CA PRO A 232 1.99 24.20 27.05
C PRO A 232 1.96 23.74 25.58
N ASN A 233 2.21 24.67 24.64
CA ASN A 233 2.11 24.34 23.22
C ASN A 233 3.16 23.33 22.75
N ASP A 234 4.33 23.28 23.37
CA ASP A 234 5.39 22.32 23.10
C ASP A 234 5.05 20.88 23.51
N GLN A 235 4.08 20.71 24.40
CA GLN A 235 3.56 19.40 24.81
C GLN A 235 2.33 18.96 24.00
N LYS A 236 1.74 19.85 23.22
CA LYS A 236 0.59 19.56 22.36
C LYS A 236 1.04 18.92 21.07
N THR A 237 1.39 17.65 21.12
CA THR A 237 1.74 16.82 19.97
C THR A 237 0.65 15.80 19.66
N TRP A 238 0.60 15.30 18.43
CA TRP A 238 -0.36 14.27 18.02
C TRP A 238 -0.23 12.99 18.87
N LEU A 239 0.98 12.58 19.15
CA LEU A 239 1.24 11.41 19.98
C LEU A 239 0.71 11.58 21.41
N HIS A 240 0.92 12.74 22.01
CA HIS A 240 0.41 13.05 23.36
C HIS A 240 -1.11 13.13 23.38
N PHE A 241 -1.71 13.70 22.33
CA PHE A 241 -3.17 13.73 22.17
C PHE A 241 -3.76 12.32 22.17
N LYS A 242 -3.21 11.44 21.32
CA LYS A 242 -3.66 10.03 21.26
C LYS A 242 -3.55 9.34 22.62
N SER A 243 -2.37 9.42 23.27
CA SER A 243 -2.17 8.79 24.58
C SER A 243 -3.19 9.26 25.63
N MET A 244 -3.40 10.56 25.74
CA MET A 244 -4.25 11.17 26.75
C MET A 244 -5.75 10.82 26.56
N PHE A 245 -6.22 10.81 25.31
CA PHE A 245 -7.62 10.50 25.03
C PHE A 245 -7.89 8.99 24.94
N THR A 246 -6.90 8.15 24.62
CA THR A 246 -7.01 6.69 24.77
C THR A 246 -7.15 6.30 26.25
N GLU A 247 -6.33 6.89 27.13
CA GLU A 247 -6.42 6.68 28.57
C GLU A 247 -7.81 7.08 29.13
N ALA A 248 -8.29 8.26 28.73
CA ALA A 248 -9.63 8.73 29.11
C ALA A 248 -10.77 7.86 28.59
N HIS A 249 -10.59 7.23 27.41
CA HIS A 249 -11.59 6.33 26.83
C HIS A 249 -11.62 4.97 27.55
N GLN A 250 -10.48 4.51 28.07
CA GLN A 250 -10.41 3.26 28.86
C GLN A 250 -11.10 3.41 30.24
N ASP A 251 -11.14 4.63 30.77
CA ASP A 251 -11.77 4.95 32.06
C ASP A 251 -13.29 5.26 31.92
N PHE A 252 -13.80 5.30 30.67
CA PHE A 252 -15.20 5.60 30.34
C PHE A 252 -16.05 4.34 30.22
#